data_cf2c15702be6b2a656e3783374a0a959
#
_entry.id   cf2c15702be6b2a656e3783374a0a959
#
_cell.length_a   1.000
_cell.length_b   1.000
_cell.length_c   1.000
_cell.angle_alpha   90.00
_cell.angle_beta   90.00
_cell.angle_gamma   90.00
#
_symmetry.space_group_name_H-M   'P 1'
#
loop_
_entity.id
_entity.type
_entity.pdbx_description
1 polymer ?
#
loop_
_entity_poly.entity_id
_entity_poly.type
_entity_poly.pdbx_seq_one_letter_code
_entity_poly.pdbx_strand_id
1 'polypeptide(L)' 'DLLCCIENAALEEALNRISERDRYIFFSRALHGRSFHELALELDLGYQGVAAAYHRVCKKVKDATGRDVK' A
#
# COMPACT_ATOMS: atom_id res chain seq x y z
N ASP A 1 -0.87 7.51 -22.42
CA ASP A 1 -1.50 8.65 -21.80
C ASP A 1 -0.54 9.37 -20.86
N LEU A 2 -0.29 10.65 -21.12
CA LEU A 2 0.69 11.43 -20.37
C LEU A 2 0.31 11.57 -18.90
N LEU A 3 -0.97 11.79 -18.63
CA LEU A 3 -1.47 11.92 -17.26
C LEU A 3 -1.26 10.63 -16.47
N CYS A 4 -1.52 9.50 -17.10
CA CYS A 4 -1.31 8.20 -16.48
C CYS A 4 0.17 7.97 -16.14
N CYS A 5 1.06 8.38 -17.04
CA CYS A 5 2.50 8.27 -16.79
C CYS A 5 2.94 9.13 -15.60
N ILE A 6 2.39 10.32 -15.47
CA ILE A 6 2.72 11.21 -14.36
C ILE A 6 2.23 10.62 -13.04
N GLU A 7 1.01 10.09 -13.01
CA GLU A 7 0.47 9.45 -11.82
C GLU A 7 1.27 8.21 -11.42
N ASN A 8 1.68 7.42 -12.40
CA ASN A 8 2.48 6.22 -12.14
C ASN A 8 3.85 6.59 -11.56
N ALA A 9 4.46 7.66 -12.06
CA ALA A 9 5.75 8.11 -11.53
C ALA A 9 5.64 8.57 -10.09
N ALA A 10 4.60 9.32 -9.75
CA ALA A 10 4.36 9.78 -8.39
C ALA A 10 4.10 8.59 -7.45
N LEU A 11 3.30 7.65 -7.90
CA LEU A 11 2.98 6.45 -7.13
C LEU A 11 4.24 5.61 -6.89
N GLU A 12 5.04 5.41 -7.92
CA GLU A 12 6.27 4.64 -7.81
C GLU A 12 7.24 5.29 -6.82
N GLU A 13 7.40 6.60 -6.89
CA GLU A 13 8.26 7.32 -5.95
C GLU A 13 7.76 7.18 -4.52
N ALA A 14 6.45 7.30 -4.30
CA ALA A 14 5.87 7.14 -2.98
C ALA A 14 6.10 5.73 -2.43
N LEU A 15 5.92 4.71 -3.28
CA LEU A 15 6.12 3.33 -2.87
C LEU A 15 7.58 3.01 -2.56
N ASN A 16 8.52 3.66 -3.25
CA ASN A 16 9.94 3.47 -3.00
C ASN A 16 10.38 3.99 -1.63
N ARG A 17 9.61 4.88 -1.03
CA ARG A 17 9.87 5.41 0.30
C ARG A 17 9.27 4.57 1.42
N ILE A 18 8.56 3.52 1.07
CA ILE A 18 7.86 2.65 2.00
C ILE A 18 8.67 1.37 2.17
N SER A 19 8.68 0.80 3.37
CA SER A 19 9.40 -0.45 3.61
C SER A 19 8.84 -1.56 2.72
N GLU A 20 9.66 -2.57 2.45
CA GLU A 20 9.25 -3.71 1.65
C GLU A 20 8.04 -4.42 2.26
N ARG A 21 8.02 -4.56 3.59
CA ARG A 21 6.91 -5.22 4.28
C ARG A 21 5.60 -4.46 4.09
N ASP A 22 5.63 -3.14 4.29
CA ASP A 22 4.43 -2.31 4.13
C ASP A 22 3.93 -2.34 2.69
N ARG A 23 4.86 -2.29 1.73
CA ARG A 23 4.53 -2.37 0.32
C ARG A 23 3.92 -3.72 -0.03
N TYR A 24 4.47 -4.81 0.50
CA TYR A 24 3.93 -6.14 0.30
C TYR A 24 2.50 -6.24 0.83
N ILE A 25 2.26 -5.71 2.02
CA ILE A 25 0.91 -5.69 2.62
C ILE A 25 -0.06 -4.93 1.71
N PHE A 26 0.35 -3.77 1.23
CA PHE A 26 -0.50 -2.96 0.37
C PHE A 26 -0.87 -3.69 -0.92
N PHE A 27 0.11 -4.23 -1.61
CA PHE A 27 -0.14 -4.92 -2.88
C PHE A 27 -0.92 -6.22 -2.68
N SER A 28 -0.63 -6.96 -1.64
CA SER A 28 -1.35 -8.20 -1.36
C SER A 28 -2.83 -7.92 -1.11
N ARG A 29 -3.13 -6.87 -0.38
CA ARG A 29 -4.51 -6.49 -0.10
C ARG A 29 -5.20 -5.89 -1.32
N ALA A 30 -4.53 -4.97 -1.99
CA ALA A 30 -5.14 -4.21 -3.09
C ALA A 30 -5.25 -5.02 -4.38
N LEU A 31 -4.24 -5.82 -4.71
CA LEU A 31 -4.18 -6.53 -5.98
C LEU A 31 -4.63 -7.98 -5.88
N HIS A 32 -4.33 -8.64 -4.77
CA HIS A 32 -4.61 -10.07 -4.62
C HIS A 32 -5.79 -10.36 -3.71
N GLY A 33 -6.39 -9.33 -3.12
CA GLY A 33 -7.58 -9.50 -2.29
C GLY A 33 -7.35 -10.26 -1.00
N ARG A 34 -6.11 -10.36 -0.53
CA ARG A 34 -5.80 -11.08 0.71
C ARG A 34 -6.31 -10.31 1.92
N SER A 35 -6.83 -11.03 2.90
CA SER A 35 -7.35 -10.38 4.09
C SER A 35 -6.22 -9.97 5.03
N PHE A 36 -6.52 -9.01 5.92
CA PHE A 36 -5.55 -8.63 6.95
C PHE A 36 -5.23 -9.80 7.88
N HIS A 37 -6.19 -10.69 8.12
CA HIS A 37 -5.95 -11.90 8.94
C HIS A 37 -4.92 -12.80 8.27
N GLU A 38 -5.04 -13.02 6.98
CA GLU A 38 -4.09 -13.85 6.24
C GLU A 38 -2.69 -13.25 6.29
N LEU A 39 -2.59 -11.94 6.06
CA LEU A 39 -1.31 -11.26 6.10
C LEU A 39 -0.71 -11.24 7.50
N ALA A 40 -1.56 -11.09 8.52
CA ALA A 40 -1.09 -11.12 9.90
C ALA A 40 -0.45 -12.47 10.24
N LEU A 41 -1.08 -13.55 9.82
CA LEU A 41 -0.54 -14.89 10.03
C LEU A 41 0.74 -15.12 9.24
N GLU A 42 0.75 -14.71 7.98
CA GLU A 42 1.91 -14.89 7.11
C GLU A 42 3.15 -14.15 7.61
N LEU A 43 2.94 -12.92 8.08
CA LEU A 43 4.04 -12.05 8.48
C LEU A 43 4.34 -12.10 9.97
N ASP A 44 3.61 -12.92 10.72
CA ASP A 44 3.71 -13.03 12.17
C ASP A 44 3.50 -11.68 12.85
N LEU A 45 2.47 -10.97 12.40
CA LEU A 45 2.09 -9.67 12.94
C LEU A 45 0.66 -9.74 13.50
N GLY A 46 0.32 -8.78 14.36
CA GLY A 46 -1.06 -8.63 14.78
C GLY A 46 -1.92 -8.02 13.68
N TYR A 47 -3.21 -8.29 13.74
CA TYR A 47 -4.17 -7.72 12.79
C TYR A 47 -4.04 -6.20 12.72
N GLN A 48 -3.98 -5.55 13.89
CA GLN A 48 -3.88 -4.08 13.94
C GLN A 48 -2.58 -3.57 13.32
N GLY A 49 -1.49 -4.32 13.47
CA GLY A 49 -0.22 -3.96 12.85
C GLY A 49 -0.31 -3.98 11.33
N VAL A 50 -0.95 -5.00 10.77
CA VAL A 50 -1.14 -5.12 9.33
C VAL A 50 -2.06 -4.00 8.82
N ALA A 51 -3.17 -3.76 9.51
CA ALA A 51 -4.11 -2.72 9.14
C ALA A 51 -3.46 -1.33 9.20
N ALA A 52 -2.67 -1.06 10.24
CA ALA A 52 -1.97 0.20 10.36
C ALA A 52 -0.96 0.40 9.24
N ALA A 53 -0.22 -0.68 8.87
CA ALA A 53 0.73 -0.61 7.76
C ALA A 53 0.01 -0.29 6.45
N TYR A 54 -1.11 -0.96 6.19
CA TYR A 54 -1.91 -0.70 5.01
C TYR A 54 -2.39 0.75 4.95
N HIS A 55 -2.90 1.27 6.07
CA HIS A 55 -3.38 2.64 6.13
C HIS A 55 -2.27 3.66 5.93
N ARG A 56 -1.06 3.38 6.46
CA ARG A 56 0.08 4.26 6.22
C ARG A 56 0.43 4.35 4.75
N VAL A 57 0.42 3.22 4.05
CA VAL A 57 0.70 3.20 2.61
C VAL A 57 -0.38 3.94 1.84
N CYS A 58 -1.65 3.70 2.17
CA CYS A 58 -2.76 4.39 1.52
C CYS A 58 -2.63 5.90 1.66
N LYS A 59 -2.27 6.38 2.86
CA LYS A 59 -2.08 7.81 3.09
C LYS A 59 -0.95 8.37 2.23
N LYS A 60 0.17 7.66 2.15
CA LYS A 60 1.31 8.11 1.34
C LYS A 60 0.97 8.14 -0.14
N VAL A 61 0.25 7.13 -0.62
CA VAL A 61 -0.20 7.09 -2.01
C VAL A 61 -1.17 8.22 -2.29
N LYS A 62 -2.11 8.45 -1.39
CA LYS A 62 -3.06 9.56 -1.52
C LYS A 62 -2.34 10.90 -1.58
N ASP A 63 -1.39 11.12 -0.68
CA ASP A 63 -0.63 12.38 -0.65
C ASP A 63 0.18 12.58 -1.92
N ALA A 64 0.71 11.49 -2.50
CA ALA A 64 1.52 11.57 -3.70
C ALA A 64 0.68 11.78 -4.96
N THR A 65 -0.49 11.14 -5.03
CA THR A 65 -1.32 11.16 -6.25
C THR A 65 -2.51 12.10 -6.15
N GLY A 66 -2.85 12.55 -4.94
CA GLY A 66 -4.04 13.36 -4.71
C GLY A 66 -5.35 12.60 -4.81
N ARG A 67 -5.30 11.27 -4.75
CA ARG A 67 -6.48 10.41 -4.85
C ARG A 67 -6.65 9.55 -3.61
N ASP A 68 -7.91 9.27 -3.27
CA ASP A 68 -8.22 8.32 -2.22
C ASP A 68 -7.99 6.90 -2.74
N VAL A 69 -7.35 6.10 -1.91
CA VAL A 69 -7.14 4.68 -2.18
C VAL A 69 -8.06 3.89 -1.24
N LYS A 70 -8.90 3.07 -1.82
CA LYS A 70 -9.84 2.25 -1.06
C LYS A 70 -9.47 0.79 -1.14
#